data_2f51db029ac6c3066e5480a7302396db
#
_entry.id   2f51db029ac6c3066e5480a7302396db
#
_cell.length_a   1.000
_cell.length_b   1.000
_cell.length_c   1.000
_cell.angle_alpha   90.00
_cell.angle_beta   90.00
_cell.angle_gamma   90.00
#
_symmetry.space_group_name_H-M   'P 1'
#
loop_
_entity.id
_entity.type
_entity.pdbx_description
1 polymer ?
#
loop_
_entity_poly.entity_id
_entity_poly.type
_entity_poly.pdbx_seq_one_letter_code
_entity_poly.pdbx_strand_id
1 'polypeptide(L)'
;MRKTIYVLAAFCMGLVSCNNFLNVKPQGKVLPQTDEEFASIMHNRILDIEGGYDEFVIGNMDVISRREGCSDDLDANIAIGSITAYAGDVINNRQTDYREIFEIVRDCNILIENLEGRTTTLASDVLAAAYAMKGICYYNLIRDFCDAWDASRAEEQLGMPLVDDFDILDMSLRASLAQTVRYAESHLNSSLSKKMSDGRFFFTEYIVKAYLARLAFWTEDWTTTINICNDIIANSGMELTSIDAYEDMIQSPYDRKGEVLVRSHINNSSELDWYFTYVKGYIKTRPASASLVALYDKENDIRYKVCIDAKRMGAKIPECRIRLSEVYLMLAEAYCHKGEEQLALSCLNELRRHRITGVLDLKMEDLPAVRYDDRIVEDAQGEPLTPLMQAVLDERRREMFLEGDRWFELKRNGSPEWWIINNGLKYTTKKYMYTAPIYKGDVDLNPNLKQNQGYE
;
A
#
# COMPACT_ATOMS: atom_id res chain seq x y z
N MET A 1 30.18 -10.83 -70.57
CA MET A 1 29.26 -9.76 -70.13
C MET A 1 27.79 -10.22 -69.91
N ARG A 2 27.15 -10.96 -70.79
CA ARG A 2 25.75 -11.41 -70.57
C ARG A 2 25.56 -12.33 -69.35
N LYS A 3 26.47 -13.25 -69.01
CA LYS A 3 26.39 -14.15 -67.86
C LYS A 3 26.57 -13.43 -66.51
N THR A 4 27.36 -12.37 -66.45
CA THR A 4 27.58 -11.56 -65.24
C THR A 4 26.36 -10.70 -64.88
N ILE A 5 25.59 -10.26 -65.84
CA ILE A 5 24.34 -9.49 -65.65
C ILE A 5 23.25 -10.35 -65.02
N TYR A 6 23.13 -11.63 -65.39
CA TYR A 6 22.13 -12.56 -64.80
C TYR A 6 22.48 -12.96 -63.34
N VAL A 7 23.76 -13.01 -62.97
CA VAL A 7 24.15 -13.27 -61.59
C VAL A 7 23.90 -12.06 -60.70
N LEU A 8 24.14 -10.83 -61.22
CA LEU A 8 23.81 -9.62 -60.48
C LEU A 8 22.27 -9.42 -60.31
N ALA A 9 21.47 -9.74 -61.32
CA ALA A 9 20.03 -9.65 -61.26
C ALA A 9 19.39 -10.69 -60.31
N ALA A 10 19.97 -11.90 -60.21
CA ALA A 10 19.58 -12.92 -59.25
C ALA A 10 19.96 -12.55 -57.80
N PHE A 11 21.05 -11.84 -57.60
CA PHE A 11 21.46 -11.35 -56.28
C PHE A 11 20.60 -10.18 -55.77
N CYS A 12 20.15 -9.31 -56.68
CA CYS A 12 19.25 -8.20 -56.32
C CYS A 12 17.79 -8.67 -56.01
N MET A 13 17.35 -9.81 -56.55
CA MET A 13 16.04 -10.38 -56.23
C MET A 13 16.00 -11.10 -54.88
N GLY A 14 17.16 -11.46 -54.32
CA GLY A 14 17.26 -12.05 -52.96
C GLY A 14 17.19 -11.05 -51.80
N LEU A 15 17.21 -9.72 -52.10
CA LEU A 15 17.14 -8.67 -51.07
C LEU A 15 15.77 -8.06 -50.84
N VAL A 16 14.76 -8.59 -51.51
CA VAL A 16 13.37 -8.27 -51.13
C VAL A 16 13.03 -9.14 -49.92
N SER A 17 13.60 -8.78 -48.81
CA SER A 17 13.22 -9.33 -47.50
C SER A 17 11.75 -9.02 -47.27
N CYS A 18 10.95 -10.06 -47.19
CA CYS A 18 9.55 -9.94 -46.83
C CYS A 18 9.45 -9.35 -45.43
N ASN A 19 9.24 -8.05 -45.31
CA ASN A 19 8.86 -7.41 -44.05
C ASN A 19 7.62 -8.06 -43.41
N ASN A 20 6.81 -8.79 -44.20
CA ASN A 20 5.67 -9.57 -43.69
C ASN A 20 6.05 -10.86 -42.94
N PHE A 21 7.30 -11.34 -43.04
CA PHE A 21 7.71 -12.56 -42.31
C PHE A 21 8.03 -12.26 -40.83
N LEU A 22 8.33 -11.02 -40.50
CA LEU A 22 8.55 -10.57 -39.11
C LEU A 22 7.25 -10.14 -38.43
N ASN A 23 6.14 -9.99 -39.17
CA ASN A 23 4.80 -9.69 -38.66
C ASN A 23 3.98 -10.95 -38.37
N VAL A 24 4.61 -12.01 -37.87
CA VAL A 24 3.89 -13.19 -37.38
C VAL A 24 3.22 -12.81 -36.05
N LYS A 25 1.94 -12.45 -36.11
CA LYS A 25 1.13 -12.35 -34.88
C LYS A 25 1.16 -13.72 -34.20
N PRO A 26 1.52 -13.81 -32.92
CA PRO A 26 1.48 -15.08 -32.20
C PRO A 26 0.06 -15.67 -32.33
N GLN A 27 -0.04 -16.89 -32.84
CA GLN A 27 -1.34 -17.57 -32.97
C GLN A 27 -1.92 -17.71 -31.55
N GLY A 28 -3.12 -17.16 -31.35
CA GLY A 28 -3.85 -17.22 -30.08
C GLY A 28 -3.69 -16.01 -29.15
N LYS A 29 -2.94 -14.95 -29.52
CA LYS A 29 -2.92 -13.68 -28.80
C LYS A 29 -3.44 -12.55 -29.69
N VAL A 30 -4.56 -11.96 -29.31
CA VAL A 30 -5.07 -10.74 -29.94
C VAL A 30 -4.33 -9.57 -29.31
N LEU A 31 -3.63 -8.79 -30.12
CA LEU A 31 -3.09 -7.51 -29.67
C LEU A 31 -4.23 -6.51 -29.62
N PRO A 32 -4.49 -5.85 -28.49
CA PRO A 32 -5.55 -4.87 -28.36
C PRO A 32 -5.35 -3.72 -29.35
N GLN A 33 -6.43 -3.25 -29.95
CA GLN A 33 -6.42 -2.16 -30.93
C GLN A 33 -7.53 -1.12 -30.65
N THR A 34 -8.66 -1.56 -30.09
CA THR A 34 -9.79 -0.70 -29.79
C THR A 34 -9.78 -0.28 -28.31
N ASP A 35 -10.49 0.79 -27.99
CA ASP A 35 -10.62 1.27 -26.61
C ASP A 35 -11.27 0.22 -25.71
N GLU A 36 -12.22 -0.57 -26.24
CA GLU A 36 -12.91 -1.64 -25.54
C GLU A 36 -11.96 -2.81 -25.19
N GLU A 37 -11.04 -3.14 -26.11
CA GLU A 37 -10.04 -4.18 -25.87
C GLU A 37 -9.04 -3.75 -24.80
N PHE A 38 -8.60 -2.48 -24.79
CA PHE A 38 -7.77 -1.91 -23.75
C PHE A 38 -8.53 -1.79 -22.42
N ALA A 39 -9.80 -1.38 -22.45
CA ALA A 39 -10.64 -1.35 -21.27
C ALA A 39 -10.78 -2.74 -20.61
N SER A 40 -10.81 -3.81 -21.41
CA SER A 40 -10.86 -5.19 -20.92
C SER A 40 -9.61 -5.56 -20.11
N ILE A 41 -8.41 -5.07 -20.48
CA ILE A 41 -7.18 -5.27 -19.70
C ILE A 41 -7.31 -4.61 -18.32
N MET A 42 -7.76 -3.35 -18.29
CA MET A 42 -7.97 -2.61 -17.05
C MET A 42 -9.04 -3.27 -16.18
N HIS A 43 -10.17 -3.71 -16.76
CA HIS A 43 -11.21 -4.42 -16.00
C HIS A 43 -10.71 -5.72 -15.37
N ASN A 44 -9.83 -6.47 -16.03
CA ASN A 44 -9.23 -7.66 -15.43
C ASN A 44 -8.43 -7.30 -14.17
N ARG A 45 -7.62 -6.22 -14.21
CA ARG A 45 -6.89 -5.75 -13.02
C ARG A 45 -7.81 -5.24 -11.91
N ILE A 46 -8.94 -4.62 -12.27
CA ILE A 46 -9.96 -4.20 -11.30
C ILE A 46 -10.65 -5.41 -10.68
N LEU A 47 -10.93 -6.46 -11.47
CA LEU A 47 -11.49 -7.72 -10.97
C LEU A 47 -10.53 -8.41 -9.98
N ASP A 48 -9.21 -8.34 -10.20
CA ASP A 48 -8.22 -8.83 -9.24
C ASP A 48 -8.32 -8.08 -7.90
N ILE A 49 -8.48 -6.74 -7.95
CA ILE A 49 -8.69 -5.90 -6.75
C ILE A 49 -10.01 -6.25 -6.06
N GLU A 50 -11.10 -6.35 -6.80
CA GLU A 50 -12.43 -6.69 -6.28
C GLU A 50 -12.47 -8.13 -5.75
N GLY A 51 -11.74 -9.04 -6.35
CA GLY A 51 -11.54 -10.40 -5.87
C GLY A 51 -10.70 -10.50 -4.60
N GLY A 52 -9.77 -9.55 -4.39
CA GLY A 52 -8.92 -9.45 -3.20
C GLY A 52 -7.94 -10.61 -3.02
N TYR A 53 -7.80 -11.50 -4.00
CA TYR A 53 -6.96 -12.68 -3.92
C TYR A 53 -5.51 -12.32 -4.25
N ASP A 54 -4.99 -12.42 -5.38
CA ASP A 54 -3.57 -12.16 -5.72
C ASP A 54 -3.31 -10.68 -6.10
N GLU A 55 -3.84 -9.75 -5.32
CA GLU A 55 -3.88 -8.34 -5.64
C GLU A 55 -2.79 -7.58 -4.86
N PHE A 56 -2.01 -6.74 -5.53
CA PHE A 56 -0.89 -5.99 -4.97
C PHE A 56 -1.04 -4.45 -5.06
N VAL A 57 -2.16 -3.97 -5.60
CA VAL A 57 -2.42 -2.53 -5.72
C VAL A 57 -2.96 -1.96 -4.41
N ILE A 58 -4.05 -2.54 -3.90
CA ILE A 58 -4.63 -2.13 -2.61
C ILE A 58 -3.97 -2.93 -1.48
N GLY A 59 -3.72 -4.19 -1.68
CA GLY A 59 -3.12 -5.14 -0.77
C GLY A 59 -4.08 -6.26 -0.40
N ASN A 60 -3.68 -7.48 -0.76
CA ASN A 60 -4.47 -8.66 -0.45
C ASN A 60 -4.34 -9.08 1.03
N MET A 61 -5.24 -9.91 1.48
CA MET A 61 -5.36 -10.37 2.86
C MET A 61 -4.10 -11.11 3.35
N ASP A 62 -3.40 -11.86 2.49
CA ASP A 62 -2.18 -12.59 2.84
C ASP A 62 -1.02 -11.62 3.14
N VAL A 63 -0.81 -10.63 2.26
CA VAL A 63 0.21 -9.59 2.45
C VAL A 63 -0.02 -8.85 3.77
N ILE A 64 -1.27 -8.49 4.07
CA ILE A 64 -1.61 -7.77 5.30
C ILE A 64 -1.38 -8.63 6.52
N SER A 65 -1.81 -9.89 6.48
CA SER A 65 -1.60 -10.83 7.59
C SER A 65 -0.12 -11.07 7.88
N ARG A 66 0.71 -11.12 6.84
CA ARG A 66 2.16 -11.21 7.00
C ARG A 66 2.74 -9.95 7.65
N ARG A 67 2.29 -8.76 7.25
CA ARG A 67 2.71 -7.48 7.87
C ARG A 67 2.31 -7.42 9.34
N GLU A 68 1.08 -7.79 9.66
CA GLU A 68 0.61 -7.88 11.04
C GLU A 68 1.42 -8.90 11.86
N GLY A 69 1.70 -10.06 11.28
CA GLY A 69 2.55 -11.08 11.89
C GLY A 69 3.97 -10.60 12.22
N CYS A 70 4.47 -9.60 11.52
CA CYS A 70 5.78 -8.99 11.76
C CYS A 70 5.71 -7.79 12.71
N SER A 71 4.52 -7.29 13.05
CA SER A 71 4.34 -6.12 13.92
C SER A 71 4.33 -6.47 15.40
N ASP A 72 4.46 -5.46 16.25
CA ASP A 72 4.35 -5.57 17.71
C ASP A 72 2.89 -5.53 18.22
N ASP A 73 1.93 -5.53 17.33
CA ASP A 73 0.51 -5.67 17.68
C ASP A 73 0.15 -7.08 18.09
N LEU A 74 0.92 -8.08 17.66
CA LEU A 74 0.80 -9.44 18.12
C LEU A 74 1.83 -9.75 19.22
N ASP A 75 1.46 -10.58 20.20
CA ASP A 75 2.26 -10.87 21.38
C ASP A 75 3.62 -11.49 21.02
N ALA A 76 4.69 -10.93 21.53
CA ALA A 76 6.05 -11.36 21.23
C ALA A 76 6.46 -12.68 21.91
N ASN A 77 5.77 -13.06 22.99
CA ASN A 77 6.16 -14.18 23.87
C ASN A 77 5.21 -15.38 23.77
N ILE A 78 4.00 -15.18 23.24
CA ILE A 78 2.97 -16.19 23.18
C ILE A 78 2.72 -16.56 21.73
N ALA A 79 3.05 -17.79 21.36
CA ALA A 79 2.71 -18.38 20.05
C ALA A 79 1.83 -19.62 20.27
N ILE A 80 0.70 -19.69 19.56
CA ILE A 80 -0.28 -20.77 19.64
C ILE A 80 -0.35 -21.46 18.28
N GLY A 81 0.66 -22.15 17.89
CA GLY A 81 0.66 -22.84 16.58
C GLY A 81 2.04 -23.05 16.00
N SER A 82 2.08 -23.80 14.91
CA SER A 82 3.33 -24.17 14.26
C SER A 82 3.86 -23.15 13.26
N ILE A 83 3.00 -22.23 12.81
CA ILE A 83 3.37 -21.20 11.81
C ILE A 83 3.34 -19.84 12.51
N THR A 84 4.51 -19.31 12.80
CA THR A 84 4.63 -17.97 13.37
C THR A 84 5.37 -17.10 12.38
N ALA A 85 4.67 -16.11 11.82
CA ALA A 85 5.30 -15.11 11.00
C ALA A 85 6.25 -14.25 11.85
N TYR A 86 7.48 -14.12 11.41
CA TYR A 86 8.45 -13.18 11.95
C TYR A 86 9.17 -12.50 10.79
N ALA A 87 9.73 -11.32 11.02
CA ALA A 87 10.22 -10.47 9.95
C ALA A 87 11.21 -11.18 9.00
N GLY A 88 12.15 -11.93 9.54
CA GLY A 88 13.17 -12.61 8.72
C GLY A 88 12.62 -13.69 7.79
N ASP A 89 11.56 -14.40 8.18
CA ASP A 89 10.90 -15.40 7.33
C ASP A 89 10.03 -14.75 6.25
N VAL A 90 9.20 -13.80 6.67
CA VAL A 90 8.25 -13.10 5.80
C VAL A 90 8.98 -12.29 4.71
N ILE A 91 10.05 -11.60 5.07
CA ILE A 91 10.77 -10.72 4.15
C ILE A 91 11.39 -11.49 2.99
N ASN A 92 11.92 -12.70 3.22
CA ASN A 92 12.48 -13.52 2.14
C ASN A 92 11.43 -13.87 1.07
N ASN A 93 10.16 -13.97 1.45
CA ASN A 93 9.07 -14.26 0.53
C ASN A 93 8.54 -13.00 -0.20
N ARG A 94 8.88 -11.79 0.26
CA ARG A 94 8.38 -10.54 -0.32
C ARG A 94 9.04 -10.15 -1.64
N GLN A 95 10.11 -10.81 -2.04
CA GLN A 95 10.72 -10.61 -3.35
C GLN A 95 9.74 -10.86 -4.51
N THR A 96 8.80 -11.78 -4.34
CA THR A 96 7.74 -12.04 -5.33
C THR A 96 6.80 -10.86 -5.47
N ASP A 97 6.47 -10.15 -4.38
CA ASP A 97 5.61 -8.97 -4.40
C ASP A 97 6.21 -7.87 -5.30
N TYR A 98 7.53 -7.69 -5.28
CA TYR A 98 8.25 -6.77 -6.15
C TYR A 98 7.98 -7.06 -7.64
N ARG A 99 8.15 -8.30 -8.04
CA ARG A 99 7.92 -8.73 -9.43
C ARG A 99 6.47 -8.53 -9.85
N GLU A 100 5.51 -8.95 -9.03
CA GLU A 100 4.07 -8.83 -9.31
C GLU A 100 3.65 -7.37 -9.47
N ILE A 101 4.18 -6.46 -8.64
CA ILE A 101 3.92 -5.02 -8.77
C ILE A 101 4.46 -4.50 -10.12
N PHE A 102 5.66 -4.89 -10.55
CA PHE A 102 6.19 -4.47 -11.85
C PHE A 102 5.44 -5.09 -13.04
N GLU A 103 4.83 -6.25 -12.89
CA GLU A 103 3.91 -6.78 -13.91
C GLU A 103 2.65 -5.92 -14.07
N ILE A 104 2.12 -5.37 -12.98
CA ILE A 104 1.01 -4.41 -13.02
C ILE A 104 1.48 -3.09 -13.67
N VAL A 105 2.66 -2.58 -13.31
CA VAL A 105 3.24 -1.38 -13.92
C VAL A 105 3.40 -1.55 -15.44
N ARG A 106 3.87 -2.72 -15.90
CA ARG A 106 3.95 -3.06 -17.34
C ARG A 106 2.59 -2.92 -18.02
N ASP A 107 1.54 -3.50 -17.44
CA ASP A 107 0.21 -3.44 -18.04
C ASP A 107 -0.33 -2.00 -18.08
N CYS A 108 -0.05 -1.20 -17.03
CA CYS A 108 -0.36 0.22 -17.04
C CYS A 108 0.40 0.97 -18.16
N ASN A 109 1.68 0.67 -18.38
CA ASN A 109 2.47 1.30 -19.45
C ASN A 109 1.90 0.96 -20.83
N ILE A 110 1.50 -0.29 -21.08
CA ILE A 110 0.85 -0.69 -22.32
C ILE A 110 -0.44 0.14 -22.56
N LEU A 111 -1.25 0.33 -21.52
CA LEU A 111 -2.47 1.12 -21.61
C LEU A 111 -2.18 2.59 -21.88
N ILE A 112 -1.24 3.17 -21.16
CA ILE A 112 -0.87 4.58 -21.30
C ILE A 112 -0.31 4.84 -22.70
N GLU A 113 0.66 4.05 -23.16
CA GLU A 113 1.30 4.20 -24.46
C GLU A 113 0.28 4.15 -25.64
N ASN A 114 -0.68 3.23 -25.55
CA ASN A 114 -1.62 3.01 -26.66
C ASN A 114 -2.88 3.91 -26.63
N LEU A 115 -3.21 4.48 -25.47
CA LEU A 115 -4.40 5.29 -25.29
C LEU A 115 -4.11 6.80 -25.22
N GLU A 116 -2.88 7.20 -24.90
CA GLU A 116 -2.53 8.62 -24.84
C GLU A 116 -2.74 9.29 -26.20
N GLY A 117 -3.41 10.45 -26.19
CA GLY A 117 -3.83 11.15 -27.40
C GLY A 117 -5.17 10.72 -27.99
N ARG A 118 -5.79 9.62 -27.54
CA ARG A 118 -7.18 9.29 -27.92
C ARG A 118 -8.17 10.21 -27.20
N THR A 119 -9.28 10.53 -27.85
CA THR A 119 -10.24 11.54 -27.38
C THR A 119 -11.58 10.98 -26.92
N THR A 120 -11.74 9.66 -26.90
CA THR A 120 -12.97 9.04 -26.42
C THR A 120 -13.06 9.09 -24.88
N THR A 121 -14.27 9.14 -24.35
CA THR A 121 -14.51 9.08 -22.91
C THR A 121 -13.96 7.79 -22.32
N LEU A 122 -14.15 6.65 -23.00
CA LEU A 122 -13.65 5.35 -22.56
C LEU A 122 -12.12 5.34 -22.44
N ALA A 123 -11.40 5.84 -23.45
CA ALA A 123 -9.95 5.96 -23.39
C ALA A 123 -9.50 6.87 -22.24
N SER A 124 -10.21 7.97 -21.98
CA SER A 124 -9.90 8.87 -20.87
C SER A 124 -10.09 8.18 -19.51
N ASP A 125 -11.16 7.42 -19.33
CA ASP A 125 -11.43 6.68 -18.10
C ASP A 125 -10.41 5.56 -17.86
N VAL A 126 -10.04 4.81 -18.90
CA VAL A 126 -8.99 3.78 -18.82
C VAL A 126 -7.63 4.41 -18.49
N LEU A 127 -7.29 5.53 -19.11
CA LEU A 127 -6.06 6.28 -18.82
C LEU A 127 -6.03 6.77 -17.36
N ALA A 128 -7.15 7.32 -16.87
CA ALA A 128 -7.25 7.75 -15.47
C ALA A 128 -6.96 6.57 -14.53
N ALA A 129 -7.54 5.40 -14.78
CA ALA A 129 -7.31 4.19 -13.99
C ALA A 129 -5.87 3.68 -14.10
N ALA A 130 -5.28 3.67 -15.30
CA ALA A 130 -3.91 3.22 -15.52
C ALA A 130 -2.89 4.12 -14.82
N TYR A 131 -3.06 5.44 -14.89
CA TYR A 131 -2.23 6.38 -14.17
C TYR A 131 -2.37 6.24 -12.64
N ALA A 132 -3.61 6.10 -12.14
CA ALA A 132 -3.84 5.87 -10.71
C ALA A 132 -3.16 4.60 -10.25
N MET A 133 -3.40 3.48 -10.92
CA MET A 133 -2.85 2.17 -10.57
C MET A 133 -1.33 2.19 -10.60
N LYS A 134 -0.71 2.78 -11.61
CA LYS A 134 0.76 2.93 -11.70
C LYS A 134 1.30 3.76 -10.54
N GLY A 135 0.69 4.91 -10.23
CA GLY A 135 1.10 5.75 -9.10
C GLY A 135 0.98 5.03 -7.76
N ILE A 136 -0.08 4.23 -7.56
CA ILE A 136 -0.29 3.41 -6.36
C ILE A 136 0.74 2.28 -6.28
N CYS A 137 1.07 1.62 -7.39
CA CYS A 137 2.14 0.63 -7.44
C CYS A 137 3.48 1.21 -6.98
N TYR A 138 3.85 2.41 -7.45
CA TYR A 138 5.06 3.08 -6.99
C TYR A 138 5.01 3.52 -5.52
N TYR A 139 3.85 3.95 -5.01
CA TYR A 139 3.67 4.18 -3.58
C TYR A 139 3.92 2.91 -2.75
N ASN A 140 3.43 1.76 -3.19
CA ASN A 140 3.69 0.47 -2.52
C ASN A 140 5.17 0.08 -2.61
N LEU A 141 5.79 0.24 -3.77
CA LEU A 141 7.23 0.01 -3.96
C LEU A 141 8.08 0.88 -3.02
N ILE A 142 7.73 2.15 -2.86
CA ILE A 142 8.39 3.07 -1.94
C ILE A 142 8.30 2.54 -0.50
N ARG A 143 7.11 2.19 -0.05
CA ARG A 143 6.94 1.76 1.35
C ARG A 143 7.62 0.43 1.66
N ASP A 144 7.56 -0.51 0.73
CA ASP A 144 8.06 -1.86 0.97
C ASP A 144 9.55 -2.02 0.68
N PHE A 145 10.05 -1.41 -0.40
CA PHE A 145 11.38 -1.69 -0.95
C PHE A 145 12.35 -0.51 -0.91
N CYS A 146 11.94 0.65 -0.40
CA CYS A 146 12.85 1.74 -0.08
C CYS A 146 12.94 1.92 1.44
N ASP A 147 14.01 2.56 1.91
CA ASP A 147 14.12 2.96 3.32
C ASP A 147 13.03 3.98 3.68
N ALA A 148 12.79 4.18 4.97
CA ALA A 148 11.95 5.26 5.43
C ALA A 148 12.46 6.59 4.87
N TRP A 149 11.54 7.53 4.61
CA TRP A 149 11.90 8.83 4.10
C TRP A 149 12.83 9.57 5.07
N ASP A 150 13.87 10.15 4.53
CA ASP A 150 14.76 11.09 5.23
C ASP A 150 14.92 12.32 4.32
N ALA A 151 14.27 13.41 4.68
CA ALA A 151 14.24 14.62 3.86
C ALA A 151 15.64 15.16 3.54
N SER A 152 16.61 14.95 4.44
CA SER A 152 18.00 15.40 4.26
C SER A 152 18.78 14.54 3.27
N ARG A 153 18.34 13.30 2.99
CA ARG A 153 19.06 12.31 2.17
C ARG A 153 18.24 11.73 1.02
N ALA A 154 17.01 12.14 0.84
CA ALA A 154 16.08 11.55 -0.14
C ALA A 154 16.61 11.54 -1.58
N GLU A 155 17.45 12.50 -1.95
CA GLU A 155 18.14 12.52 -3.27
C GLU A 155 19.28 11.50 -3.35
N GLU A 156 19.75 10.93 -2.24
CA GLU A 156 20.80 9.91 -2.17
C GLU A 156 20.26 8.52 -1.81
N GLN A 157 19.13 8.45 -1.10
CA GLN A 157 18.48 7.18 -0.78
C GLN A 157 18.08 6.43 -2.05
N LEU A 158 18.21 5.10 -2.01
CA LEU A 158 17.83 4.26 -3.15
C LEU A 158 16.31 4.19 -3.29
N GLY A 159 15.82 4.69 -4.41
CA GLY A 159 14.43 4.55 -4.86
C GLY A 159 14.23 3.29 -5.70
N MET A 160 13.36 3.36 -6.71
CA MET A 160 13.01 2.28 -7.62
C MET A 160 13.41 2.60 -9.07
N PRO A 161 13.56 1.59 -9.95
CA PRO A 161 13.60 1.83 -11.37
C PRO A 161 12.33 2.55 -11.84
N LEU A 162 12.49 3.62 -12.64
CA LEU A 162 11.38 4.37 -13.22
C LEU A 162 11.13 3.82 -14.63
N VAL A 163 10.01 3.14 -14.84
CA VAL A 163 9.73 2.40 -16.07
C VAL A 163 8.52 3.02 -16.77
N ASP A 164 8.72 3.61 -17.95
CA ASP A 164 7.68 4.27 -18.75
C ASP A 164 7.21 3.46 -19.96
N ASP A 165 8.02 2.53 -20.42
CA ASP A 165 7.75 1.68 -21.58
C ASP A 165 8.01 0.20 -21.25
N PHE A 166 7.75 -0.65 -22.22
CA PHE A 166 8.09 -2.07 -22.18
C PHE A 166 9.22 -2.36 -23.17
N ASP A 167 10.45 -2.27 -22.68
CA ASP A 167 11.60 -2.79 -23.40
C ASP A 167 12.22 -3.97 -22.63
N ILE A 168 12.15 -5.16 -23.22
CA ILE A 168 12.71 -6.40 -22.65
C ILE A 168 14.24 -6.34 -22.49
N LEU A 169 14.89 -5.40 -23.16
CA LEU A 169 16.35 -5.20 -23.13
C LEU A 169 16.74 -4.07 -22.17
N ASP A 170 15.77 -3.32 -21.63
CA ASP A 170 16.06 -2.25 -20.69
C ASP A 170 16.55 -2.83 -19.37
N MET A 171 17.74 -2.35 -18.94
CA MET A 171 18.33 -2.65 -17.65
C MET A 171 18.30 -1.41 -16.76
N SER A 172 17.11 -0.91 -16.51
CA SER A 172 16.88 0.27 -15.69
C SER A 172 17.56 0.15 -14.34
N LEU A 173 18.18 1.24 -13.91
CA LEU A 173 18.79 1.36 -12.59
C LEU A 173 17.81 2.01 -11.61
N ARG A 174 18.05 1.83 -10.34
CA ARG A 174 17.30 2.52 -9.30
C ARG A 174 17.54 4.03 -9.38
N ALA A 175 16.48 4.79 -9.43
CA ALA A 175 16.50 6.23 -9.24
C ALA A 175 16.71 6.57 -7.75
N SER A 176 16.84 7.84 -7.41
CA SER A 176 16.77 8.26 -6.02
C SER A 176 15.36 8.08 -5.45
N LEU A 177 15.24 7.99 -4.13
CA LEU A 177 13.93 7.93 -3.46
C LEU A 177 13.10 9.18 -3.78
N ALA A 178 13.70 10.36 -3.73
CA ALA A 178 13.03 11.60 -4.10
C ALA A 178 12.52 11.61 -5.56
N GLN A 179 13.28 11.06 -6.51
CA GLN A 179 12.83 10.92 -7.89
C GLN A 179 11.65 9.94 -7.99
N THR A 180 11.72 8.81 -7.25
CA THR A 180 10.65 7.80 -7.24
C THR A 180 9.35 8.36 -6.66
N VAL A 181 9.45 9.18 -5.61
CA VAL A 181 8.29 9.88 -5.03
C VAL A 181 7.66 10.83 -6.03
N ARG A 182 8.45 11.72 -6.65
CA ARG A 182 7.94 12.63 -7.69
C ARG A 182 7.30 11.88 -8.86
N TYR A 183 7.83 10.73 -9.20
CA TYR A 183 7.28 9.88 -10.26
C TYR A 183 5.91 9.31 -9.86
N ALA A 184 5.77 8.75 -8.67
CA ALA A 184 4.49 8.28 -8.15
C ALA A 184 3.45 9.41 -8.11
N GLU A 185 3.83 10.57 -7.56
CA GLU A 185 2.99 11.77 -7.47
C GLU A 185 2.53 12.25 -8.85
N SER A 186 3.44 12.30 -9.84
CA SER A 186 3.11 12.73 -11.20
C SER A 186 2.05 11.85 -11.86
N HIS A 187 2.10 10.54 -11.64
CA HIS A 187 1.10 9.60 -12.17
C HIS A 187 -0.26 9.76 -11.48
N LEU A 188 -0.29 9.90 -10.16
CA LEU A 188 -1.53 10.17 -9.43
C LEU A 188 -2.18 11.49 -9.89
N ASN A 189 -1.39 12.55 -10.08
CA ASN A 189 -1.89 13.82 -10.61
C ASN A 189 -2.35 13.72 -12.07
N SER A 190 -1.65 12.93 -12.90
CA SER A 190 -2.09 12.64 -14.26
C SER A 190 -3.45 11.95 -14.30
N SER A 191 -3.70 11.00 -13.38
CA SER A 191 -5.01 10.37 -13.21
C SER A 191 -6.10 11.41 -12.94
N LEU A 192 -5.90 12.31 -11.97
CA LEU A 192 -6.87 13.36 -11.65
C LEU A 192 -7.15 14.29 -12.85
N SER A 193 -6.12 14.58 -13.67
CA SER A 193 -6.26 15.44 -14.85
C SER A 193 -7.19 14.85 -15.91
N LYS A 194 -7.32 13.52 -16.00
CA LYS A 194 -8.20 12.83 -16.97
C LYS A 194 -9.67 12.90 -16.57
N LYS A 195 -10.01 13.25 -15.31
CA LYS A 195 -11.37 13.44 -14.81
C LYS A 195 -12.26 12.22 -15.07
N MET A 196 -11.91 11.08 -14.48
CA MET A 196 -12.68 9.84 -14.61
C MET A 196 -14.19 10.09 -14.46
N SER A 197 -14.96 9.62 -15.43
CA SER A 197 -16.42 9.77 -15.46
C SER A 197 -17.16 8.48 -15.11
N ASP A 198 -16.56 7.32 -15.33
CA ASP A 198 -17.15 6.01 -15.04
C ASP A 198 -16.53 5.38 -13.79
N GLY A 199 -17.30 5.37 -12.69
CA GLY A 199 -16.86 4.78 -11.42
C GLY A 199 -16.57 3.27 -11.47
N ARG A 200 -16.94 2.56 -12.55
CA ARG A 200 -16.57 1.16 -12.76
C ARG A 200 -15.07 0.97 -12.97
N PHE A 201 -14.34 2.03 -13.33
CA PHE A 201 -12.88 2.02 -13.36
C PHE A 201 -12.23 2.22 -11.98
N PHE A 202 -13.00 2.18 -10.92
CA PHE A 202 -12.60 2.06 -9.53
C PHE A 202 -11.89 3.29 -8.93
N PHE A 203 -10.87 3.83 -9.58
CA PHE A 203 -9.99 4.89 -9.03
C PHE A 203 -10.63 6.28 -9.15
N THR A 204 -11.71 6.50 -8.40
CA THR A 204 -12.38 7.80 -8.34
C THR A 204 -11.48 8.89 -7.75
N GLU A 205 -11.87 10.16 -7.94
CA GLU A 205 -11.10 11.32 -7.48
C GLU A 205 -10.63 11.21 -6.02
N TYR A 206 -11.52 10.84 -5.11
CA TYR A 206 -11.18 10.78 -3.68
C TYR A 206 -10.32 9.57 -3.30
N ILE A 207 -10.38 8.48 -4.06
CA ILE A 207 -9.45 7.37 -3.91
C ILE A 207 -8.03 7.82 -4.30
N VAL A 208 -7.88 8.49 -5.44
CA VAL A 208 -6.59 9.00 -5.90
C VAL A 208 -6.05 10.07 -4.93
N LYS A 209 -6.89 10.99 -4.46
CA LYS A 209 -6.52 12.00 -3.44
C LYS A 209 -6.08 11.33 -2.13
N ALA A 210 -6.73 10.25 -1.71
CA ALA A 210 -6.31 9.52 -0.50
C ALA A 210 -4.91 8.91 -0.65
N TYR A 211 -4.55 8.41 -1.83
CA TYR A 211 -3.18 7.94 -2.09
C TYR A 211 -2.17 9.10 -2.21
N LEU A 212 -2.55 10.24 -2.75
CA LEU A 212 -1.72 11.44 -2.70
C LEU A 212 -1.49 11.91 -1.25
N ALA A 213 -2.54 11.88 -0.41
CA ALA A 213 -2.41 12.18 1.01
C ALA A 213 -1.47 11.21 1.73
N ARG A 214 -1.61 9.91 1.47
CA ARG A 214 -0.70 8.87 1.99
C ARG A 214 0.75 9.07 1.53
N LEU A 215 0.96 9.45 0.27
CA LEU A 215 2.30 9.72 -0.26
C LEU A 215 2.92 10.96 0.39
N ALA A 216 2.17 12.07 0.48
CA ALA A 216 2.60 13.29 1.16
C ALA A 216 2.89 13.02 2.65
N PHE A 217 2.03 12.26 3.33
CA PHE A 217 2.21 11.84 4.72
C PHE A 217 3.47 10.98 4.90
N TRP A 218 3.73 10.05 3.99
CA TRP A 218 4.93 9.21 4.00
C TRP A 218 6.22 10.00 3.80
N THR A 219 6.17 11.08 3.02
CA THR A 219 7.31 11.94 2.71
C THR A 219 7.38 13.20 3.57
N GLU A 220 6.60 13.26 4.65
CA GLU A 220 6.60 14.36 5.61
C GLU A 220 6.21 15.73 5.00
N ASP A 221 5.55 15.73 3.85
CA ASP A 221 4.94 16.96 3.34
C ASP A 221 3.62 17.23 4.08
N TRP A 222 3.78 17.71 5.30
CA TRP A 222 2.65 17.98 6.20
C TRP A 222 1.67 19.00 5.64
N THR A 223 2.15 19.98 4.88
CA THR A 223 1.30 21.00 4.28
C THR A 223 0.38 20.40 3.21
N THR A 224 0.93 19.60 2.29
CA THR A 224 0.14 18.90 1.29
C THR A 224 -0.79 17.87 1.93
N THR A 225 -0.33 17.14 2.95
CA THR A 225 -1.16 16.21 3.74
C THR A 225 -2.39 16.92 4.32
N ILE A 226 -2.19 18.05 5.02
CA ILE A 226 -3.28 18.84 5.61
C ILE A 226 -4.28 19.31 4.55
N ASN A 227 -3.78 19.83 3.42
CA ASN A 227 -4.66 20.35 2.37
C ASN A 227 -5.53 19.24 1.76
N ILE A 228 -4.94 18.10 1.41
CA ILE A 228 -5.67 17.00 0.77
C ILE A 228 -6.61 16.33 1.77
N CYS A 229 -6.20 16.10 3.02
CA CYS A 229 -7.06 15.50 4.04
C CYS A 229 -8.28 16.37 4.32
N ASN A 230 -8.09 17.70 4.47
CA ASN A 230 -9.21 18.63 4.64
C ASN A 230 -10.15 18.63 3.42
N ASP A 231 -9.62 18.55 2.20
CA ASP A 231 -10.45 18.47 0.99
C ASP A 231 -11.27 17.16 0.96
N ILE A 232 -10.69 16.03 1.31
CA ILE A 232 -11.41 14.75 1.40
C ILE A 232 -12.53 14.85 2.44
N ILE A 233 -12.25 15.35 3.64
CA ILE A 233 -13.23 15.47 4.72
C ILE A 233 -14.39 16.41 4.31
N ALA A 234 -14.08 17.54 3.69
CA ALA A 234 -15.08 18.55 3.35
C ALA A 234 -15.92 18.21 2.12
N ASN A 235 -15.34 17.52 1.12
CA ASN A 235 -15.92 17.45 -0.21
C ASN A 235 -16.21 16.03 -0.73
N SER A 236 -15.76 14.97 -0.04
CA SER A 236 -16.05 13.59 -0.47
C SER A 236 -17.51 13.17 -0.25
N GLY A 237 -18.24 13.89 0.60
CA GLY A 237 -19.58 13.51 1.05
C GLY A 237 -19.59 12.32 2.01
N MET A 238 -18.43 11.90 2.51
CA MET A 238 -18.31 10.81 3.49
C MET A 238 -18.31 11.34 4.91
N GLU A 239 -18.84 10.53 5.83
CA GLU A 239 -18.86 10.82 7.27
C GLU A 239 -18.24 9.65 8.03
N LEU A 240 -17.69 9.91 9.21
CA LEU A 240 -17.21 8.85 10.11
C LEU A 240 -18.37 7.93 10.50
N THR A 241 -18.11 6.64 10.45
CA THR A 241 -19.13 5.64 10.80
C THR A 241 -19.46 5.71 12.27
N SER A 242 -20.77 5.73 12.59
CA SER A 242 -21.25 5.73 13.97
C SER A 242 -20.88 4.43 14.71
N ILE A 243 -20.88 4.49 16.05
CA ILE A 243 -20.60 3.32 16.90
C ILE A 243 -21.52 2.15 16.55
N ASP A 244 -22.82 2.41 16.35
CA ASP A 244 -23.82 1.37 16.07
C ASP A 244 -23.64 0.69 14.71
N ALA A 245 -23.06 1.39 13.74
CA ALA A 245 -22.81 0.87 12.39
C ALA A 245 -21.37 0.31 12.21
N TYR A 246 -20.49 0.48 13.20
CA TYR A 246 -19.07 0.13 13.10
C TYR A 246 -18.84 -1.36 12.84
N GLU A 247 -19.56 -2.24 13.56
CA GLU A 247 -19.44 -3.69 13.40
C GLU A 247 -19.81 -4.12 11.98
N ASP A 248 -20.93 -3.62 11.45
CA ASP A 248 -21.37 -3.93 10.08
C ASP A 248 -20.37 -3.45 9.03
N MET A 249 -19.77 -2.28 9.21
CA MET A 249 -18.71 -1.76 8.34
C MET A 249 -17.47 -2.67 8.36
N ILE A 250 -17.00 -3.06 9.55
CA ILE A 250 -15.74 -3.80 9.72
C ILE A 250 -15.87 -5.28 9.33
N GLN A 251 -17.01 -5.89 9.59
CA GLN A 251 -17.24 -7.32 9.35
C GLN A 251 -17.85 -7.60 7.97
N SER A 252 -18.23 -6.57 7.20
CA SER A 252 -18.77 -6.77 5.85
C SER A 252 -17.68 -7.27 4.90
N PRO A 253 -17.78 -8.47 4.35
CA PRO A 253 -16.76 -9.00 3.44
C PRO A 253 -16.90 -8.52 2.00
N TYR A 254 -18.05 -7.94 1.61
CA TYR A 254 -18.39 -7.72 0.20
C TYR A 254 -18.59 -6.27 -0.20
N ASP A 255 -18.84 -5.38 0.74
CA ASP A 255 -19.26 -4.01 0.41
C ASP A 255 -18.34 -2.96 1.03
N ARG A 256 -18.15 -1.87 0.29
CA ARG A 256 -17.67 -0.62 0.87
C ARG A 256 -18.82 0.01 1.63
N LYS A 257 -18.73 0.01 2.95
CA LYS A 257 -19.76 0.59 3.84
C LYS A 257 -19.18 1.71 4.68
N GLY A 258 -20.06 2.61 5.12
CA GLY A 258 -19.71 3.69 6.01
C GLY A 258 -18.57 4.56 5.46
N GLU A 259 -17.53 4.73 6.24
CA GLU A 259 -16.38 5.59 5.94
C GLU A 259 -15.30 4.97 5.02
N VAL A 260 -15.57 3.81 4.40
CA VAL A 260 -14.58 3.11 3.57
C VAL A 260 -14.54 3.70 2.17
N LEU A 261 -13.44 4.42 1.83
CA LEU A 261 -13.19 4.90 0.48
C LEU A 261 -12.80 3.77 -0.46
N VAL A 262 -11.88 2.92 0.00
CA VAL A 262 -11.39 1.79 -0.78
C VAL A 262 -11.06 0.62 0.13
N ARG A 263 -11.23 -0.57 -0.38
CA ARG A 263 -10.77 -1.82 0.22
C ARG A 263 -10.50 -2.84 -0.87
N SER A 264 -9.62 -3.80 -0.61
CA SER A 264 -9.62 -5.03 -1.39
C SER A 264 -10.88 -5.82 -1.03
N HIS A 265 -11.48 -6.42 -2.04
CA HIS A 265 -12.79 -7.03 -1.93
C HIS A 265 -12.69 -8.53 -2.18
N ILE A 266 -13.41 -9.34 -1.42
CA ILE A 266 -13.46 -10.79 -1.63
C ILE A 266 -14.84 -11.14 -2.18
N ASN A 267 -14.85 -11.63 -3.40
CA ASN A 267 -16.08 -11.77 -4.18
C ASN A 267 -16.67 -13.20 -4.19
N ASN A 268 -16.00 -14.18 -3.58
CA ASN A 268 -16.42 -15.57 -3.66
C ASN A 268 -16.47 -16.25 -2.28
N SER A 269 -17.64 -16.71 -1.85
CA SER A 269 -17.84 -17.30 -0.54
C SER A 269 -17.05 -18.58 -0.29
N SER A 270 -16.81 -19.42 -1.32
CA SER A 270 -16.06 -20.67 -1.17
C SER A 270 -14.54 -20.45 -1.14
N GLU A 271 -14.04 -19.48 -1.89
CA GLU A 271 -12.66 -19.02 -1.82
C GLU A 271 -12.42 -18.28 -0.51
N LEU A 272 -13.42 -17.52 -0.04
CA LEU A 272 -13.40 -16.84 1.24
C LEU A 272 -13.15 -17.82 2.39
N ASP A 273 -13.84 -18.94 2.46
CA ASP A 273 -13.70 -19.93 3.53
C ASP A 273 -12.31 -20.57 3.57
N TRP A 274 -11.75 -20.93 2.41
CA TRP A 274 -10.40 -21.47 2.31
C TRP A 274 -9.36 -20.40 2.68
N TYR A 275 -9.49 -19.23 2.10
CA TYR A 275 -8.58 -18.11 2.31
C TYR A 275 -8.62 -17.59 3.74
N PHE A 276 -9.81 -17.47 4.34
CA PHE A 276 -9.95 -17.18 5.76
C PHE A 276 -9.28 -18.20 6.66
N THR A 277 -9.38 -19.47 6.33
CA THR A 277 -8.72 -20.53 7.11
C THR A 277 -7.20 -20.41 7.03
N TYR A 278 -6.67 -20.13 5.85
CA TYR A 278 -5.23 -19.91 5.62
C TYR A 278 -4.74 -18.66 6.33
N VAL A 279 -5.38 -17.54 6.12
CA VAL A 279 -5.00 -16.24 6.69
C VAL A 279 -5.19 -16.20 8.20
N LYS A 280 -6.28 -16.75 8.70
CA LYS A 280 -6.48 -16.97 10.15
C LYS A 280 -5.34 -17.78 10.77
N GLY A 281 -4.70 -18.65 9.99
CA GLY A 281 -3.51 -19.37 10.42
C GLY A 281 -2.39 -18.43 10.86
N TYR A 282 -2.14 -17.35 10.12
CA TYR A 282 -1.11 -16.37 10.45
C TYR A 282 -1.46 -15.48 11.65
N ILE A 283 -2.70 -14.97 11.71
CA ILE A 283 -3.14 -14.04 12.75
C ILE A 283 -3.44 -14.74 14.05
N LYS A 284 -4.04 -15.95 13.98
CA LYS A 284 -4.38 -16.74 15.17
C LYS A 284 -3.22 -17.52 15.76
N THR A 285 -2.01 -17.31 15.28
CA THR A 285 -0.81 -17.90 15.89
C THR A 285 -0.40 -17.16 17.16
N ARG A 286 -0.74 -15.89 17.26
CA ARG A 286 -0.41 -15.04 18.42
C ARG A 286 -1.59 -14.16 18.81
N PRO A 287 -1.89 -13.98 20.10
CA PRO A 287 -2.90 -13.02 20.54
C PRO A 287 -2.41 -11.58 20.32
N ALA A 288 -3.33 -10.64 20.33
CA ALA A 288 -3.01 -9.23 20.38
C ALA A 288 -2.12 -8.94 21.58
N SER A 289 -1.11 -8.09 21.41
CA SER A 289 -0.15 -7.77 22.46
C SER A 289 -0.83 -7.11 23.67
N ALA A 290 -0.25 -7.33 24.85
CA ALA A 290 -0.76 -6.70 26.06
C ALA A 290 -0.69 -5.17 25.97
N SER A 291 0.34 -4.62 25.29
CA SER A 291 0.50 -3.18 25.09
C SER A 291 -0.61 -2.61 24.20
N LEU A 292 -0.98 -3.28 23.10
CA LEU A 292 -2.11 -2.86 22.28
C LEU A 292 -3.43 -2.93 23.06
N VAL A 293 -3.69 -4.06 23.73
CA VAL A 293 -4.95 -4.27 24.51
C VAL A 293 -5.10 -3.24 25.62
N ALA A 294 -4.00 -2.78 26.22
CA ALA A 294 -4.02 -1.76 27.28
C ALA A 294 -4.42 -0.37 26.77
N LEU A 295 -4.38 -0.11 25.47
CA LEU A 295 -4.79 1.17 24.88
C LEU A 295 -6.31 1.32 24.82
N TYR A 296 -7.08 0.22 24.81
CA TYR A 296 -8.52 0.27 24.66
C TYR A 296 -9.27 0.46 25.98
N ASP A 297 -10.34 1.24 25.96
CA ASP A 297 -11.42 1.15 26.93
C ASP A 297 -12.26 -0.08 26.59
N LYS A 298 -12.01 -1.19 27.30
CA LYS A 298 -12.61 -2.49 26.98
C LYS A 298 -14.13 -2.52 27.10
N GLU A 299 -14.69 -1.63 27.92
CA GLU A 299 -16.13 -1.57 28.15
C GLU A 299 -16.85 -0.69 27.15
N ASN A 300 -16.21 0.38 26.68
CA ASN A 300 -16.88 1.41 25.89
C ASN A 300 -16.37 1.52 24.45
N ASP A 301 -15.15 1.03 24.15
CA ASP A 301 -14.59 1.10 22.79
C ASP A 301 -15.11 -0.05 21.91
N ILE A 302 -15.85 0.33 20.86
CA ILE A 302 -16.44 -0.63 19.91
C ILE A 302 -15.38 -1.44 19.17
N ARG A 303 -14.20 -0.86 18.92
CA ARG A 303 -13.09 -1.53 18.22
C ARG A 303 -12.59 -2.74 19.02
N TYR A 304 -12.47 -2.60 20.34
CA TYR A 304 -12.08 -3.73 21.19
C TYR A 304 -13.10 -4.86 21.11
N LYS A 305 -14.39 -4.53 21.21
CA LYS A 305 -15.47 -5.50 21.18
C LYS A 305 -15.57 -6.28 19.87
N VAL A 306 -15.31 -5.61 18.75
CA VAL A 306 -15.47 -6.17 17.40
C VAL A 306 -14.17 -6.82 16.90
N CYS A 307 -13.01 -6.22 17.20
CA CYS A 307 -11.74 -6.64 16.58
C CYS A 307 -10.92 -7.63 17.41
N ILE A 308 -11.25 -7.80 18.71
CA ILE A 308 -10.44 -8.64 19.63
C ILE A 308 -11.38 -9.54 20.43
N ASP A 309 -11.13 -10.84 20.44
CA ASP A 309 -11.93 -11.79 21.19
C ASP A 309 -11.51 -11.90 22.68
N ALA A 310 -12.27 -12.67 23.46
CA ALA A 310 -11.99 -12.88 24.88
C ALA A 310 -10.63 -13.52 25.19
N LYS A 311 -9.99 -14.15 24.20
CA LYS A 311 -8.62 -14.72 24.33
C LYS A 311 -7.56 -13.77 23.77
N ARG A 312 -7.92 -12.54 23.48
CA ARG A 312 -7.12 -11.53 22.81
C ARG A 312 -6.78 -11.88 21.33
N MET A 313 -7.47 -12.85 20.72
CA MET A 313 -7.21 -13.16 19.32
C MET A 313 -7.88 -12.13 18.41
N GLY A 314 -7.24 -11.82 17.29
CA GLY A 314 -7.83 -10.98 16.27
C GLY A 314 -9.13 -11.58 15.74
N ALA A 315 -10.24 -10.84 15.84
CA ALA A 315 -11.58 -11.22 15.37
C ALA A 315 -11.96 -10.51 14.06
N LYS A 316 -11.37 -9.36 13.79
CA LYS A 316 -11.52 -8.60 12.56
C LYS A 316 -10.88 -9.32 11.37
N ILE A 317 -11.48 -9.18 10.19
CA ILE A 317 -10.87 -9.61 8.93
C ILE A 317 -9.66 -8.73 8.63
N PRO A 318 -8.46 -9.32 8.41
CA PRO A 318 -7.30 -8.55 7.98
C PRO A 318 -7.49 -8.07 6.55
N GLU A 319 -7.54 -6.79 6.38
CA GLU A 319 -7.87 -6.19 5.10
C GLU A 319 -7.25 -4.81 4.98
N CYS A 320 -6.64 -4.50 3.84
CA CYS A 320 -6.24 -3.15 3.55
C CYS A 320 -7.45 -2.30 3.21
N ARG A 321 -7.57 -1.21 3.92
CA ARG A 321 -8.62 -0.23 3.69
C ARG A 321 -8.01 1.16 3.65
N ILE A 322 -8.66 2.06 2.93
CA ILE A 322 -8.54 3.49 3.18
C ILE A 322 -9.87 3.95 3.69
N ARG A 323 -9.87 4.49 4.89
CA ARG A 323 -11.06 4.95 5.59
C ARG A 323 -10.93 6.41 5.99
N LEU A 324 -12.04 7.08 6.17
CA LEU A 324 -12.03 8.47 6.61
C LEU A 324 -11.34 8.63 7.97
N SER A 325 -11.42 7.63 8.85
CA SER A 325 -10.67 7.61 10.12
C SER A 325 -9.16 7.69 9.92
N GLU A 326 -8.59 7.01 8.91
CA GLU A 326 -7.17 7.16 8.58
C GLU A 326 -6.84 8.58 8.11
N VAL A 327 -7.74 9.20 7.33
CA VAL A 327 -7.59 10.59 6.88
C VAL A 327 -7.54 11.55 8.08
N TYR A 328 -8.42 11.35 9.08
CA TYR A 328 -8.37 12.11 10.33
C TYR A 328 -7.07 11.89 11.11
N LEU A 329 -6.54 10.67 11.13
CA LEU A 329 -5.29 10.36 11.83
C LEU A 329 -4.06 10.96 11.13
N MET A 330 -4.01 10.90 9.79
CA MET A 330 -2.96 11.60 9.02
C MET A 330 -3.01 13.11 9.25
N LEU A 331 -4.22 13.67 9.26
CA LEU A 331 -4.42 15.09 9.52
C LEU A 331 -3.99 15.48 10.94
N ALA A 332 -4.36 14.68 11.96
CA ALA A 332 -3.95 14.93 13.34
C ALA A 332 -2.43 14.92 13.51
N GLU A 333 -1.75 13.94 12.94
CA GLU A 333 -0.29 13.84 13.00
C GLU A 333 0.39 15.00 12.25
N ALA A 334 -0.11 15.35 11.06
CA ALA A 334 0.40 16.48 10.29
C ALA A 334 0.23 17.82 11.05
N TYR A 335 -0.89 18.02 11.75
CA TYR A 335 -1.07 19.19 12.62
C TYR A 335 -0.10 19.19 13.81
N CYS A 336 0.23 18.03 14.41
CA CYS A 336 1.26 17.96 15.45
C CYS A 336 2.60 18.47 14.92
N HIS A 337 3.04 18.02 13.76
CA HIS A 337 4.30 18.46 13.15
C HIS A 337 4.30 19.93 12.71
N LYS A 338 3.11 20.50 12.47
CA LYS A 338 2.98 21.95 12.19
C LYS A 338 2.82 22.82 13.44
N GLY A 339 2.77 22.22 14.64
CA GLY A 339 2.53 22.94 15.89
C GLY A 339 1.09 23.41 16.09
N GLU A 340 0.15 22.88 15.31
CA GLU A 340 -1.28 23.20 15.36
C GLU A 340 -2.02 22.27 16.34
N GLU A 341 -1.56 22.23 17.61
CA GLU A 341 -1.97 21.24 18.62
C GLU A 341 -3.48 21.15 18.84
N GLN A 342 -4.19 22.27 18.82
CA GLN A 342 -5.64 22.30 19.02
C GLN A 342 -6.40 21.67 17.85
N LEU A 343 -5.90 21.80 16.62
CA LEU A 343 -6.47 21.16 15.44
C LEU A 343 -6.18 19.66 15.47
N ALA A 344 -4.98 19.25 15.85
CA ALA A 344 -4.65 17.84 16.04
C ALA A 344 -5.58 17.17 17.08
N LEU A 345 -5.75 17.81 18.22
CA LEU A 345 -6.63 17.35 19.29
C LEU A 345 -8.09 17.29 18.86
N SER A 346 -8.55 18.24 18.04
CA SER A 346 -9.91 18.24 17.47
C SER A 346 -10.14 17.04 16.56
N CYS A 347 -9.20 16.72 15.66
CA CYS A 347 -9.27 15.54 14.80
C CYS A 347 -9.32 14.24 15.62
N LEU A 348 -8.49 14.15 16.64
CA LEU A 348 -8.44 13.02 17.54
C LEU A 348 -9.77 12.83 18.29
N ASN A 349 -10.32 13.89 18.83
CA ASN A 349 -11.61 13.85 19.55
C ASN A 349 -12.77 13.51 18.65
N GLU A 350 -12.76 14.02 17.40
CA GLU A 350 -13.81 13.69 16.43
C GLU A 350 -13.84 12.18 16.17
N LEU A 351 -12.68 11.55 15.90
CA LEU A 351 -12.62 10.11 15.72
C LEU A 351 -13.08 9.35 16.98
N ARG A 352 -12.62 9.76 18.16
CA ARG A 352 -12.95 9.10 19.44
C ARG A 352 -14.45 9.10 19.74
N ARG A 353 -15.19 10.17 19.42
CA ARG A 353 -16.65 10.23 19.58
C ARG A 353 -17.38 9.16 18.75
N HIS A 354 -16.80 8.74 17.65
CA HIS A 354 -17.32 7.71 16.76
C HIS A 354 -16.83 6.29 17.09
N ARG A 355 -16.05 6.15 18.16
CA ARG A 355 -15.48 4.83 18.54
C ARG A 355 -15.75 4.44 19.99
N ILE A 356 -15.95 5.41 20.88
CA ILE A 356 -16.04 5.15 22.32
C ILE A 356 -17.34 5.73 22.87
N THR A 357 -18.19 4.87 23.39
CA THR A 357 -19.47 5.26 23.96
C THR A 357 -19.29 6.15 25.19
N GLY A 358 -19.95 7.32 25.20
CA GLY A 358 -19.89 8.24 26.33
C GLY A 358 -18.52 8.91 26.58
N VAL A 359 -17.63 8.87 25.60
CA VAL A 359 -16.30 9.47 25.73
C VAL A 359 -16.40 10.99 25.93
N LEU A 360 -15.54 11.50 26.79
CA LEU A 360 -15.30 12.95 26.91
C LEU A 360 -14.14 13.35 26.00
N ASP A 361 -14.21 14.59 25.50
CA ASP A 361 -13.13 15.15 24.71
C ASP A 361 -11.86 15.25 25.56
N LEU A 362 -10.76 14.76 25.01
CA LEU A 362 -9.44 14.96 25.58
C LEU A 362 -9.09 16.44 25.52
N LYS A 363 -8.44 16.91 26.58
CA LYS A 363 -7.80 18.21 26.64
C LYS A 363 -6.29 18.01 26.76
N MET A 364 -5.53 19.05 26.51
CA MET A 364 -4.06 18.98 26.57
C MET A 364 -3.56 18.53 27.96
N GLU A 365 -4.25 18.92 29.03
CA GLU A 365 -3.93 18.51 30.40
C GLU A 365 -4.28 17.05 30.72
N ASP A 366 -5.14 16.40 29.92
CA ASP A 366 -5.59 15.02 30.11
C ASP A 366 -4.75 14.01 29.32
N LEU A 367 -3.79 14.48 28.49
CA LEU A 367 -2.97 13.63 27.65
C LEU A 367 -2.07 12.71 28.48
N PRO A 368 -1.89 11.43 28.07
CA PRO A 368 -1.02 10.50 28.79
C PRO A 368 0.43 10.95 28.70
N ALA A 369 1.21 10.61 29.73
CA ALA A 369 2.66 10.76 29.67
C ALA A 369 3.25 9.89 28.56
N VAL A 370 4.35 10.37 27.96
CA VAL A 370 5.08 9.59 26.95
C VAL A 370 5.65 8.32 27.57
N ARG A 371 5.50 7.21 26.88
CA ARG A 371 6.01 5.90 27.30
C ARG A 371 7.36 5.61 26.63
N TYR A 372 8.43 5.74 27.40
CA TYR A 372 9.80 5.52 26.92
C TYR A 372 10.19 4.03 26.78
N ASP A 373 9.36 3.12 27.25
CA ASP A 373 9.49 1.66 27.12
C ASP A 373 8.67 1.08 25.96
N ASP A 374 7.99 1.92 25.21
CA ASP A 374 7.28 1.52 23.99
C ASP A 374 8.25 1.30 22.82
N ARG A 375 7.77 0.70 21.72
CA ARG A 375 8.59 0.49 20.52
C ARG A 375 8.87 1.78 19.77
N ILE A 376 7.89 2.66 19.70
CA ILE A 376 8.03 3.99 19.11
C ILE A 376 8.28 4.99 20.24
N VAL A 377 9.44 5.62 20.19
CA VAL A 377 9.87 6.64 21.18
C VAL A 377 10.24 7.97 20.51
N GLU A 378 10.31 7.96 19.19
CA GLU A 378 10.56 9.11 18.33
C GLU A 378 9.52 9.15 17.19
N ASP A 379 9.26 10.32 16.66
CA ASP A 379 8.36 10.51 15.53
C ASP A 379 9.07 10.25 14.19
N ALA A 380 8.36 10.49 13.08
CA ALA A 380 8.89 10.27 11.74
C ALA A 380 10.12 11.13 11.41
N GLN A 381 10.26 12.29 12.07
CA GLN A 381 11.40 13.20 11.90
C GLN A 381 12.56 12.89 12.86
N GLY A 382 12.42 11.83 13.68
CA GLY A 382 13.42 11.44 14.68
C GLY A 382 13.41 12.28 15.94
N GLU A 383 12.35 13.10 16.14
CA GLU A 383 12.21 13.92 17.36
C GLU A 383 11.51 13.13 18.48
N PRO A 384 11.86 13.35 19.74
CA PRO A 384 11.19 12.72 20.86
C PRO A 384 9.69 12.99 20.87
N LEU A 385 8.89 11.95 21.15
CA LEU A 385 7.44 12.11 21.20
C LEU A 385 6.98 13.13 22.23
N THR A 386 5.98 13.94 21.84
CA THR A 386 5.18 14.73 22.78
C THR A 386 3.98 13.91 23.29
N PRO A 387 3.35 14.28 24.42
CA PRO A 387 2.14 13.62 24.88
C PRO A 387 1.02 13.58 23.82
N LEU A 388 0.87 14.65 23.03
CA LEU A 388 -0.13 14.69 21.96
C LEU A 388 0.25 13.75 20.81
N MET A 389 1.49 13.73 20.36
CA MET A 389 1.95 12.79 19.32
C MET A 389 1.76 11.33 19.78
N GLN A 390 2.13 11.03 21.04
CA GLN A 390 1.87 9.70 21.64
C GLN A 390 0.38 9.33 21.58
N ALA A 391 -0.52 10.28 21.89
CA ALA A 391 -1.96 10.03 21.83
C ALA A 391 -2.45 9.79 20.40
N VAL A 392 -1.91 10.49 19.40
CA VAL A 392 -2.22 10.29 17.97
C VAL A 392 -1.75 8.91 17.50
N LEU A 393 -0.53 8.53 17.80
CA LEU A 393 0.02 7.21 17.44
C LEU A 393 -0.73 6.07 18.15
N ASP A 394 -1.14 6.26 19.41
CA ASP A 394 -1.97 5.30 20.14
C ASP A 394 -3.36 5.14 19.50
N GLU A 395 -3.95 6.23 19.05
CA GLU A 395 -5.25 6.19 18.38
C GLU A 395 -5.12 5.48 17.02
N ARG A 396 -4.04 5.78 16.26
CA ARG A 396 -3.74 5.11 15.01
C ARG A 396 -3.58 3.60 15.21
N ARG A 397 -2.82 3.20 16.22
CA ARG A 397 -2.60 1.79 16.55
C ARG A 397 -3.91 1.06 16.88
N ARG A 398 -4.83 1.69 17.66
CA ARG A 398 -6.16 1.13 17.92
C ARG A 398 -7.02 1.00 16.67
N GLU A 399 -7.02 2.03 15.84
CA GLU A 399 -7.90 2.14 14.68
C GLU A 399 -7.49 1.20 13.56
N MET A 400 -6.18 1.11 13.28
CA MET A 400 -5.63 0.42 12.12
C MET A 400 -5.23 -1.04 12.40
N PHE A 401 -5.55 -1.58 13.59
CA PHE A 401 -5.25 -2.98 13.92
C PHE A 401 -5.81 -3.95 12.87
N LEU A 402 -5.00 -4.88 12.40
CA LEU A 402 -5.28 -5.84 11.31
C LEU A 402 -5.56 -5.19 9.93
N GLU A 403 -5.00 -4.01 9.68
CA GLU A 403 -5.02 -3.36 8.35
C GLU A 403 -3.63 -3.25 7.70
N GLY A 404 -2.60 -3.86 8.31
CA GLY A 404 -1.24 -3.88 7.79
C GLY A 404 -0.47 -2.57 7.95
N ASP A 405 -1.00 -1.64 8.75
CA ASP A 405 -0.44 -0.31 8.93
C ASP A 405 0.74 -0.28 9.94
N ARG A 406 0.62 -1.01 11.04
CA ARG A 406 1.59 -0.95 12.16
C ARG A 406 3.03 -1.23 11.75
N TRP A 407 3.27 -2.11 10.78
CA TRP A 407 4.60 -2.36 10.24
C TRP A 407 5.24 -1.11 9.64
N PHE A 408 4.46 -0.33 8.92
CA PHE A 408 4.92 0.92 8.32
C PHE A 408 5.02 2.07 9.32
N GLU A 409 4.17 2.07 10.33
CA GLU A 409 4.27 3.01 11.44
C GLU A 409 5.57 2.81 12.21
N LEU A 410 5.94 1.56 12.52
CA LEU A 410 7.24 1.22 13.11
C LEU A 410 8.41 1.65 12.19
N LYS A 411 8.27 1.39 10.87
CA LYS A 411 9.29 1.76 9.90
C LYS A 411 9.53 3.27 9.86
N ARG A 412 8.46 4.07 9.84
CA ARG A 412 8.54 5.54 9.80
C ARG A 412 9.12 6.14 11.08
N ASN A 413 8.80 5.56 12.22
CA ASN A 413 9.13 6.09 13.52
C ASN A 413 10.33 5.32 14.11
N GLY A 414 11.50 5.48 13.50
CA GLY A 414 12.79 5.00 14.00
C GLY A 414 13.19 3.58 13.60
N SER A 415 12.31 2.76 13.02
CA SER A 415 12.59 1.35 12.67
C SER A 415 13.20 0.56 13.87
N PRO A 416 12.51 0.46 15.00
CA PRO A 416 13.04 -0.10 16.23
C PRO A 416 13.45 -1.57 16.07
N GLU A 417 14.55 -1.97 16.69
CA GLU A 417 14.95 -3.38 16.78
C GLU A 417 14.27 -4.03 17.98
N TRP A 418 13.68 -5.20 17.76
CA TRP A 418 13.00 -5.98 18.79
C TRP A 418 13.00 -7.46 18.46
N TRP A 419 12.47 -8.30 19.32
CA TRP A 419 12.49 -9.74 19.14
C TRP A 419 11.19 -10.41 19.56
N ILE A 420 10.94 -11.56 18.96
CA ILE A 420 9.88 -12.48 19.34
C ILE A 420 10.45 -13.84 19.70
N ILE A 421 9.69 -14.62 20.45
CA ILE A 421 9.99 -16.03 20.70
C ILE A 421 9.05 -16.89 19.83
N ASN A 422 9.64 -17.83 19.12
CA ASN A 422 8.91 -18.88 18.41
C ASN A 422 9.60 -20.23 18.63
N ASN A 423 8.85 -21.23 19.08
CA ASN A 423 9.38 -22.57 19.38
C ASN A 423 10.65 -22.57 20.27
N GLY A 424 10.70 -21.68 21.25
CA GLY A 424 11.84 -21.53 22.16
C GLY A 424 13.06 -20.83 21.56
N LEU A 425 12.99 -20.38 20.32
CA LEU A 425 14.05 -19.62 19.66
C LEU A 425 13.70 -18.12 19.62
N LYS A 426 14.74 -17.31 19.75
CA LYS A 426 14.64 -15.84 19.66
C LYS A 426 14.89 -15.38 18.22
N TYR A 427 13.94 -14.66 17.64
CA TYR A 427 14.04 -14.06 16.32
C TYR A 427 14.01 -12.54 16.46
N THR A 428 15.07 -11.88 15.99
CA THR A 428 15.23 -10.43 16.12
C THR A 428 14.87 -9.75 14.82
N THR A 429 13.93 -8.81 14.88
CA THR A 429 13.68 -7.85 13.81
C THR A 429 14.79 -6.80 13.83
N LYS A 430 15.61 -6.76 12.79
CA LYS A 430 16.68 -5.80 12.60
C LYS A 430 16.19 -4.58 11.83
N LYS A 431 16.86 -3.44 12.00
CA LYS A 431 16.51 -2.18 11.32
C LYS A 431 16.39 -2.35 9.80
N TYR A 432 17.33 -3.04 9.15
CA TYR A 432 17.29 -3.26 7.69
C TYR A 432 16.08 -4.08 7.21
N MET A 433 15.47 -4.90 8.09
CA MET A 433 14.34 -5.77 7.73
C MET A 433 13.03 -5.04 7.45
N TYR A 434 12.94 -3.75 7.82
CA TYR A 434 11.79 -2.92 7.45
C TYR A 434 11.78 -2.57 5.96
N THR A 435 12.91 -2.72 5.27
CA THR A 435 13.05 -2.54 3.83
C THR A 435 13.22 -3.91 3.19
N ALA A 436 12.25 -4.34 2.39
CA ALA A 436 12.28 -5.66 1.76
C ALA A 436 13.35 -5.76 0.66
N PRO A 437 13.93 -6.94 0.41
CA PRO A 437 14.90 -7.13 -0.67
C PRO A 437 14.23 -7.00 -2.05
N ILE A 438 14.96 -6.45 -3.00
CA ILE A 438 14.61 -6.48 -4.42
C ILE A 438 14.65 -7.93 -4.92
N TYR A 439 13.84 -8.25 -5.91
CA TYR A 439 13.80 -9.58 -6.51
C TYR A 439 15.18 -10.02 -6.98
N LYS A 440 15.63 -11.14 -6.44
CA LYS A 440 16.98 -11.64 -6.70
C LYS A 440 17.22 -11.93 -8.18
N GLY A 441 16.20 -12.38 -8.91
CA GLY A 441 16.33 -12.63 -10.34
C GLY A 441 16.73 -11.40 -11.15
N ASP A 442 16.20 -10.23 -10.81
CA ASP A 442 16.54 -8.97 -11.49
C ASP A 442 17.96 -8.52 -11.13
N VAL A 443 18.36 -8.68 -9.86
CA VAL A 443 19.73 -8.37 -9.42
C VAL A 443 20.75 -9.28 -10.08
N ASP A 444 20.45 -10.57 -10.23
CA ASP A 444 21.34 -11.54 -10.91
C ASP A 444 21.47 -11.25 -12.41
N LEU A 445 20.41 -10.74 -13.05
CA LEU A 445 20.42 -10.37 -14.48
C LEU A 445 21.09 -9.01 -14.73
N ASN A 446 20.93 -8.05 -13.81
CA ASN A 446 21.49 -6.72 -13.90
C ASN A 446 22.46 -6.45 -12.73
N PRO A 447 23.76 -6.72 -12.89
CA PRO A 447 24.76 -6.53 -11.82
C PRO A 447 24.90 -5.08 -11.32
N ASN A 448 24.35 -4.11 -12.05
CA ASN A 448 24.35 -2.71 -11.64
C ASN A 448 23.12 -2.32 -10.81
N LEU A 449 22.11 -3.21 -10.72
CA LEU A 449 20.94 -3.01 -9.89
C LEU A 449 21.31 -3.28 -8.42
N LYS A 450 21.40 -2.24 -7.62
CA LYS A 450 21.81 -2.34 -6.21
C LYS A 450 20.72 -2.98 -5.37
N GLN A 451 21.10 -4.00 -4.63
CA GLN A 451 20.24 -4.61 -3.59
C GLN A 451 20.11 -3.68 -2.38
N ASN A 452 19.06 -3.85 -1.59
CA ASN A 452 18.91 -3.18 -0.30
C ASN A 452 19.92 -3.71 0.72
N GLN A 453 20.36 -2.82 1.61
CA GLN A 453 21.33 -3.13 2.65
C GLN A 453 20.87 -4.33 3.50
N GLY A 454 21.78 -5.24 3.81
CA GLY A 454 21.53 -6.43 4.61
C GLY A 454 21.09 -7.66 3.81
N TYR A 455 20.94 -7.55 2.48
CA TYR A 455 20.59 -8.64 1.55
C TYR A 455 21.59 -8.80 0.40
N GLU A 456 22.74 -8.19 0.49
CA GLU A 456 23.84 -8.23 -0.50
C GLU A 456 24.50 -9.61 -0.58
#